data_e5ced92a9edad04736ac026dbbdb1324
#
_entry.id   e5ced92a9edad04736ac026dbbdb1324
#
_cell.length_a   1.000
_cell.length_b   1.000
_cell.length_c   1.000
_cell.angle_alpha   90.00
_cell.angle_beta   90.00
_cell.angle_gamma   90.00
#
_symmetry.space_group_name_H-M   'P 1'
#
loop_
_entity.id
_entity.type
_entity.pdbx_description
1 polymer ?
#
loop_
_entity_poly.entity_id
_entity_poly.type
_entity_poly.pdbx_seq_one_letter_code
_entity_poly.pdbx_strand_id
1 'polypeptide(L)'
;MIAVLQMIACFGVPVLILRRREKGLTKLLGTIAMAYLWGILLALAVWLCNRFGLSVKLSADVGQIGSYVCIGLAIPLLMFSTDLGQVRRLTGKVLLSFGLLIASVAAVVLLIGRTYGASFPWGRELSAMATGMYTGGSPNFNAIGVILRVPGDVIAAGNLADMIVGSLFYVFILTLAKPLLGRLLDRKARQGDYMNPDGEVENVDALYWKGFTRPLLRNLLLSFGCVAVGAVIGVVLWLLKGGAITDHLVPPVMIAGTVLGLALSFVPKVRRVPENSAAGHYLILVFSFALSSSLDLSMLGAGLWKTVGLLALLTVCAFTLHAILSRFFRIDADCTVVTMTAGVYGPAFIPAVTGQLKNDKLTAPGLICGALGYAIGTFLGSGLYFFL
;
A
#
# COMPACT_ATOMS: atom_id res chain seq x y z
N MET A 1 13.98 -3.78 29.59
CA MET A 1 13.42 -2.41 29.67
C MET A 1 13.31 -1.77 28.26
N ILE A 2 14.39 -1.67 27.48
CA ILE A 2 14.36 -1.02 26.14
C ILE A 2 13.38 -1.70 25.18
N ALA A 3 13.34 -3.04 25.10
CA ALA A 3 12.40 -3.77 24.25
C ALA A 3 10.91 -3.49 24.59
N VAL A 4 10.60 -3.34 25.89
CA VAL A 4 9.24 -2.98 26.34
C VAL A 4 8.89 -1.54 25.92
N LEU A 5 9.82 -0.60 26.09
CA LEU A 5 9.62 0.78 25.62
C LEU A 5 9.46 0.84 24.09
N GLN A 6 10.24 0.04 23.37
CA GLN A 6 10.10 -0.08 21.91
C GLN A 6 8.72 -0.62 21.52
N MET A 7 8.22 -1.67 22.19
CA MET A 7 6.86 -2.18 21.96
C MET A 7 5.80 -1.11 22.24
N ILE A 8 5.91 -0.40 23.37
CA ILE A 8 4.99 0.70 23.70
C ILE A 8 5.02 1.77 22.60
N ALA A 9 6.19 2.13 22.09
CA ALA A 9 6.33 3.07 20.99
C ALA A 9 5.71 2.54 19.70
N CYS A 10 5.92 1.25 19.36
CA CYS A 10 5.35 0.62 18.16
C CYS A 10 3.82 0.69 18.11
N PHE A 11 3.15 0.56 19.25
CA PHE A 11 1.69 0.67 19.32
C PHE A 11 1.21 2.09 19.63
N GLY A 12 1.95 2.89 20.38
CA GLY A 12 1.54 4.22 20.81
C GLY A 12 1.72 5.29 19.74
N VAL A 13 2.84 5.30 19.02
CA VAL A 13 3.11 6.30 17.97
C VAL A 13 2.06 6.25 16.84
N PRO A 14 1.64 5.08 16.32
CA PRO A 14 0.55 5.01 15.36
C PRO A 14 -0.76 5.64 15.84
N VAL A 15 -1.12 5.50 17.13
CA VAL A 15 -2.30 6.17 17.69
C VAL A 15 -2.17 7.68 17.64
N LEU A 16 -0.99 8.23 17.94
CA LEU A 16 -0.73 9.67 17.87
C LEU A 16 -0.81 10.18 16.42
N ILE A 17 -0.30 9.40 15.47
CA ILE A 17 -0.38 9.70 14.03
C ILE A 17 -1.85 9.76 13.59
N LEU A 18 -2.67 8.76 13.95
CA LEU A 18 -4.09 8.73 13.61
C LEU A 18 -4.87 9.90 14.21
N ARG A 19 -4.57 10.29 15.47
CA ARG A 19 -5.20 11.46 16.11
C ARG A 19 -4.86 12.79 15.42
N ARG A 20 -3.75 12.85 14.69
CA ARG A 20 -3.29 14.04 13.95
C ARG A 20 -3.43 13.91 12.44
N ARG A 21 -4.18 12.92 11.93
CA ARG A 21 -4.31 12.62 10.50
C ARG A 21 -4.72 13.82 9.63
N GLU A 22 -5.61 14.67 10.15
CA GLU A 22 -6.14 15.85 9.45
C GLU A 22 -5.30 17.12 9.65
N LYS A 23 -4.13 17.03 10.33
CA LYS A 23 -3.34 18.20 10.73
C LYS A 23 -1.92 18.14 10.17
N GLY A 24 -1.42 19.32 9.78
CA GLY A 24 -0.02 19.56 9.44
C GLY A 24 0.57 18.56 8.46
N LEU A 25 1.77 18.08 8.75
CA LEU A 25 2.56 17.21 7.88
C LEU A 25 1.88 15.85 7.66
N THR A 26 1.12 15.33 8.63
CA THR A 26 0.39 14.05 8.49
C THR A 26 -0.68 14.13 7.41
N LYS A 27 -1.36 15.27 7.28
CA LYS A 27 -2.34 15.51 6.21
C LYS A 27 -1.68 15.55 4.83
N LEU A 28 -0.47 16.11 4.77
CA LEU A 28 0.27 16.23 3.50
C LEU A 28 0.89 14.91 3.04
N LEU A 29 1.60 14.20 3.93
CA LEU A 29 2.36 12.99 3.60
C LEU A 29 1.53 11.70 3.70
N GLY A 30 0.44 11.73 4.46
CA GLY A 30 -0.34 10.55 4.83
C GLY A 30 0.20 9.84 6.07
N THR A 31 -0.64 8.99 6.63
CA THR A 31 -0.36 8.33 7.93
C THR A 31 0.74 7.28 7.85
N ILE A 32 0.82 6.51 6.75
CA ILE A 32 1.84 5.46 6.56
C ILE A 32 3.23 6.09 6.44
N ALA A 33 3.39 7.12 5.60
CA ALA A 33 4.64 7.84 5.45
C ALA A 33 5.10 8.46 6.78
N MET A 34 4.16 9.01 7.56
CA MET A 34 4.46 9.53 8.91
C MET A 34 4.92 8.43 9.87
N ALA A 35 4.38 7.22 9.79
CA ALA A 35 4.84 6.10 10.62
C ALA A 35 6.29 5.72 10.28
N TYR A 36 6.63 5.64 8.98
CA TYR A 36 8.01 5.43 8.55
C TYR A 36 8.93 6.57 9.01
N LEU A 37 8.52 7.83 8.82
CA LEU A 37 9.32 8.99 9.23
C LEU A 37 9.64 8.97 10.74
N TRP A 38 8.64 8.73 11.59
CA TRP A 38 8.87 8.65 13.03
C TRP A 38 9.74 7.46 13.43
N GLY A 39 9.62 6.32 12.76
CA GLY A 39 10.50 5.18 12.99
C GLY A 39 11.95 5.48 12.60
N ILE A 40 12.16 6.11 11.44
CA ILE A 40 13.51 6.55 10.98
C ILE A 40 14.10 7.58 11.96
N LEU A 41 13.29 8.53 12.45
CA LEU A 41 13.74 9.50 13.45
C LEU A 41 14.16 8.82 14.74
N LEU A 42 13.45 7.77 15.18
CA LEU A 42 13.86 6.96 16.33
C LEU A 42 15.17 6.23 16.07
N ALA A 43 15.32 5.59 14.90
CA ALA A 43 16.57 4.94 14.51
C ALA A 43 17.74 5.94 14.48
N LEU A 44 17.52 7.14 13.95
CA LEU A 44 18.50 8.23 13.94
C LEU A 44 18.88 8.67 15.37
N ALA A 45 17.89 8.84 16.24
CA ALA A 45 18.14 9.20 17.65
C ALA A 45 19.00 8.13 18.35
N VAL A 46 18.70 6.84 18.16
CA VAL A 46 19.49 5.73 18.69
C VAL A 46 20.91 5.72 18.12
N TRP A 47 21.06 5.93 16.82
CA TRP A 47 22.38 6.02 16.18
C TRP A 47 23.20 7.18 16.76
N LEU A 48 22.60 8.36 16.95
CA LEU A 48 23.26 9.51 17.60
C LEU A 48 23.65 9.20 19.04
N CYS A 49 22.75 8.61 19.84
CA CYS A 49 23.07 8.20 21.22
C CYS A 49 24.30 7.29 21.25
N ASN A 50 24.36 6.30 20.35
CA ASN A 50 25.52 5.39 20.28
C ASN A 50 26.80 6.11 19.84
N ARG A 51 26.71 7.11 18.98
CA ARG A 51 27.84 7.94 18.57
C ARG A 51 28.41 8.78 19.72
N PHE A 52 27.58 9.15 20.68
CA PHE A 52 27.97 9.88 21.91
C PHE A 52 28.31 8.96 23.10
N GLY A 53 28.48 7.65 22.87
CA GLY A 53 28.95 6.69 23.89
C GLY A 53 27.82 6.07 24.72
N LEU A 54 26.56 6.31 24.41
CA LEU A 54 25.42 5.66 25.05
C LEU A 54 25.12 4.35 24.31
N SER A 55 25.33 3.20 24.96
CA SER A 55 25.07 1.88 24.36
C SER A 55 23.56 1.57 24.34
N VAL A 56 22.79 2.20 23.44
CA VAL A 56 21.38 1.94 23.24
C VAL A 56 21.20 0.97 22.07
N LYS A 57 20.62 -0.21 22.32
CA LYS A 57 20.28 -1.18 21.27
C LYS A 57 18.78 -1.44 21.27
N LEU A 58 18.12 -1.19 20.13
CA LEU A 58 16.75 -1.64 19.90
C LEU A 58 16.75 -3.14 19.61
N SER A 59 15.68 -3.83 20.01
CA SER A 59 15.52 -5.25 19.74
C SER A 59 15.14 -5.44 18.27
N ALA A 60 15.99 -6.15 17.51
CA ALA A 60 15.68 -6.53 16.13
C ALA A 60 14.42 -7.42 16.06
N ASP A 61 14.24 -8.31 17.06
CA ASP A 61 13.08 -9.20 17.11
C ASP A 61 11.77 -8.42 17.25
N VAL A 62 11.72 -7.38 18.10
CA VAL A 62 10.54 -6.51 18.23
C VAL A 62 10.25 -5.78 16.92
N GLY A 63 11.28 -5.31 16.22
CA GLY A 63 11.13 -4.64 14.95
C GLY A 63 10.70 -5.57 13.81
N GLN A 64 11.36 -6.70 13.63
CA GLN A 64 11.13 -7.61 12.50
C GLN A 64 9.95 -8.56 12.75
N ILE A 65 9.99 -9.35 13.83
CA ILE A 65 8.93 -10.34 14.10
C ILE A 65 7.62 -9.63 14.40
N GLY A 66 7.67 -8.56 15.21
CA GLY A 66 6.47 -7.75 15.51
C GLY A 66 5.86 -7.13 14.26
N SER A 67 6.68 -6.66 13.31
CA SER A 67 6.20 -6.11 12.05
C SER A 67 5.53 -7.18 11.18
N TYR A 68 6.12 -8.38 11.03
CA TYR A 68 5.53 -9.46 10.23
C TYR A 68 4.19 -9.96 10.79
N VAL A 69 4.04 -10.03 12.11
CA VAL A 69 2.78 -10.38 12.75
C VAL A 69 1.71 -9.31 12.45
N CYS A 70 2.08 -8.03 12.58
CA CYS A 70 1.14 -6.93 12.32
C CYS A 70 0.68 -6.88 10.85
N ILE A 71 1.60 -7.03 9.88
CA ILE A 71 1.20 -7.03 8.47
C ILE A 71 0.40 -8.28 8.11
N GLY A 72 0.75 -9.45 8.66
CA GLY A 72 0.01 -10.69 8.46
C GLY A 72 -1.44 -10.59 8.90
N LEU A 73 -1.72 -9.93 10.02
CA LEU A 73 -3.08 -9.69 10.51
C LEU A 73 -3.77 -8.52 9.79
N ALA A 74 -3.02 -7.52 9.35
CA ALA A 74 -3.56 -6.36 8.66
C ALA A 74 -4.17 -6.70 7.31
N ILE A 75 -3.49 -7.56 6.54
CA ILE A 75 -3.89 -7.91 5.17
C ILE A 75 -5.31 -8.52 5.12
N PRO A 76 -5.65 -9.59 5.88
CA PRO A 76 -7.00 -10.11 5.86
C PRO A 76 -8.05 -9.08 6.29
N LEU A 77 -7.78 -8.25 7.32
CA LEU A 77 -8.69 -7.21 7.79
C LEU A 77 -9.00 -6.17 6.70
N LEU A 78 -7.99 -5.75 5.95
CA LEU A 78 -8.17 -4.85 4.81
C LEU A 78 -8.97 -5.53 3.69
N MET A 79 -8.68 -6.82 3.40
CA MET A 79 -9.42 -7.60 2.41
C MET A 79 -10.89 -7.80 2.80
N PHE A 80 -11.20 -7.98 4.09
CA PHE A 80 -12.58 -8.10 4.56
C PHE A 80 -13.45 -6.91 4.19
N SER A 81 -12.87 -5.70 4.16
CA SER A 81 -13.59 -4.47 3.82
C SER A 81 -13.84 -4.31 2.31
N THR A 82 -13.22 -5.14 1.48
CA THR A 82 -13.32 -5.02 0.02
C THR A 82 -14.66 -5.52 -0.49
N ASP A 83 -15.44 -4.65 -1.15
CA ASP A 83 -16.70 -5.03 -1.81
C ASP A 83 -16.53 -5.15 -3.32
N LEU A 84 -16.12 -6.33 -3.77
CA LEU A 84 -15.99 -6.61 -5.20
C LEU A 84 -17.33 -6.57 -5.95
N GLY A 85 -18.47 -6.70 -5.26
CA GLY A 85 -19.79 -6.56 -5.88
C GLY A 85 -20.06 -5.16 -6.43
N GLN A 86 -19.45 -4.14 -5.81
CA GLN A 86 -19.58 -2.74 -6.25
C GLN A 86 -18.87 -2.46 -7.58
N VAL A 87 -17.88 -3.26 -7.96
CA VAL A 87 -17.18 -3.11 -9.25
C VAL A 87 -18.16 -3.17 -10.44
N ARG A 88 -19.23 -3.95 -10.34
CA ARG A 88 -20.28 -4.04 -11.36
C ARG A 88 -21.06 -2.73 -11.56
N ARG A 89 -21.00 -1.81 -10.59
CA ARG A 89 -21.66 -0.51 -10.64
C ARG A 89 -20.84 0.56 -11.36
N LEU A 90 -19.56 0.30 -11.59
CA LEU A 90 -18.70 1.22 -12.34
C LEU A 90 -19.07 1.20 -13.81
N THR A 91 -19.00 2.37 -14.45
CA THR A 91 -19.13 2.43 -15.91
C THR A 91 -17.92 1.82 -16.61
N GLY A 92 -18.12 1.33 -17.83
CA GLY A 92 -17.00 0.81 -18.64
C GLY A 92 -15.86 1.80 -18.83
N LYS A 93 -16.14 3.11 -18.77
CA LYS A 93 -15.14 4.17 -18.83
C LYS A 93 -14.18 4.16 -17.62
N VAL A 94 -14.70 4.05 -16.40
CA VAL A 94 -13.89 4.00 -15.17
C VAL A 94 -13.10 2.70 -15.09
N LEU A 95 -13.76 1.57 -15.37
CA LEU A 95 -13.10 0.26 -15.41
C LEU A 95 -11.99 0.22 -16.46
N LEU A 96 -12.23 0.78 -17.65
CA LEU A 96 -11.21 0.88 -18.69
C LEU A 96 -10.04 1.76 -18.24
N SER A 97 -10.31 2.93 -17.63
CA SER A 97 -9.24 3.81 -17.11
C SER A 97 -8.36 3.08 -16.09
N PHE A 98 -8.99 2.38 -15.14
CA PHE A 98 -8.24 1.64 -14.13
C PHE A 98 -7.49 0.44 -14.72
N GLY A 99 -8.08 -0.27 -15.69
CA GLY A 99 -7.41 -1.34 -16.43
C GLY A 99 -6.21 -0.84 -17.24
N LEU A 100 -6.33 0.33 -17.88
CA LEU A 100 -5.23 0.97 -18.61
C LEU A 100 -4.10 1.42 -17.65
N LEU A 101 -4.45 1.87 -16.45
CA LEU A 101 -3.45 2.16 -15.41
C LEU A 101 -2.65 0.89 -15.06
N ILE A 102 -3.35 -0.21 -14.74
CA ILE A 102 -2.71 -1.48 -14.41
C ILE A 102 -1.79 -1.95 -15.55
N ALA A 103 -2.28 -1.91 -16.79
CA ALA A 103 -1.50 -2.28 -17.96
C ALA A 103 -0.27 -1.38 -18.15
N SER A 104 -0.41 -0.08 -17.93
CA SER A 104 0.71 0.89 -18.00
C SER A 104 1.77 0.61 -16.94
N VAL A 105 1.34 0.37 -15.69
CA VAL A 105 2.26 0.01 -14.60
C VAL A 105 2.99 -1.30 -14.93
N ALA A 106 2.27 -2.33 -15.35
CA ALA A 106 2.86 -3.63 -15.69
C ALA A 106 3.89 -3.51 -16.83
N ALA A 107 3.53 -2.83 -17.92
CA ALA A 107 4.43 -2.64 -19.07
C ALA A 107 5.70 -1.89 -18.69
N VAL A 108 5.56 -0.80 -17.94
CA VAL A 108 6.70 0.04 -17.52
C VAL A 108 7.57 -0.69 -16.51
N VAL A 109 6.97 -1.43 -15.56
CA VAL A 109 7.72 -2.25 -14.59
C VAL A 109 8.51 -3.34 -15.30
N LEU A 110 7.94 -4.03 -16.29
CA LEU A 110 8.68 -5.04 -17.06
C LEU A 110 9.86 -4.44 -17.83
N LEU A 111 9.68 -3.26 -18.40
CA LEU A 111 10.75 -2.59 -19.14
C LEU A 111 11.86 -2.06 -18.20
N ILE A 112 11.48 -1.27 -17.20
CA ILE A 112 12.43 -0.59 -16.31
C ILE A 112 13.01 -1.58 -15.29
N GLY A 113 12.23 -2.53 -14.79
CA GLY A 113 12.70 -3.55 -13.85
C GLY A 113 13.76 -4.46 -14.46
N ARG A 114 13.59 -4.83 -15.74
CA ARG A 114 14.61 -5.64 -16.48
C ARG A 114 15.85 -4.86 -16.88
N THR A 115 15.75 -3.55 -17.01
CA THR A 115 16.87 -2.69 -17.40
C THR A 115 17.50 -2.02 -16.16
N TYR A 116 16.93 -0.92 -15.70
CA TYR A 116 17.47 -0.17 -14.57
C TYR A 116 17.36 -0.95 -13.25
N GLY A 117 16.25 -1.64 -12.97
CA GLY A 117 16.09 -2.47 -11.78
C GLY A 117 17.14 -3.58 -11.71
N ALA A 118 17.45 -4.24 -12.82
CA ALA A 118 18.49 -5.28 -12.86
C ALA A 118 19.92 -4.76 -12.62
N SER A 119 20.14 -3.44 -12.62
CA SER A 119 21.48 -2.85 -12.46
C SER A 119 21.98 -2.73 -11.02
N PHE A 120 21.13 -3.06 -10.01
CA PHE A 120 21.51 -3.00 -8.61
C PHE A 120 20.78 -4.07 -7.76
N PRO A 121 21.33 -4.42 -6.59
CA PRO A 121 20.72 -5.43 -5.71
C PRO A 121 19.28 -5.07 -5.33
N TRP A 122 18.40 -6.08 -5.36
CA TRP A 122 16.97 -5.96 -5.03
C TRP A 122 16.15 -5.05 -5.95
N GLY A 123 16.70 -4.55 -7.04
CA GLY A 123 15.97 -3.61 -7.90
C GLY A 123 14.85 -4.27 -8.70
N ARG A 124 14.94 -5.58 -9.02
CA ARG A 124 13.84 -6.36 -9.63
C ARG A 124 12.71 -6.58 -8.63
N GLU A 125 13.04 -6.96 -7.41
CA GLU A 125 12.08 -7.14 -6.32
C GLU A 125 11.38 -5.82 -5.99
N LEU A 126 12.13 -4.72 -5.88
CA LEU A 126 11.57 -3.37 -5.69
C LEU A 126 10.66 -2.96 -6.85
N SER A 127 10.96 -3.36 -8.09
CA SER A 127 10.09 -3.12 -9.24
C SER A 127 8.78 -3.91 -9.14
N ALA A 128 8.85 -5.17 -8.73
CA ALA A 128 7.66 -5.99 -8.45
C ALA A 128 6.82 -5.41 -7.31
N MET A 129 7.47 -4.97 -6.23
CA MET A 129 6.83 -4.29 -5.10
C MET A 129 6.15 -3.00 -5.54
N ALA A 130 6.79 -2.20 -6.40
CA ALA A 130 6.22 -0.99 -6.97
C ALA A 130 4.98 -1.26 -7.84
N THR A 131 4.89 -2.44 -8.50
CA THR A 131 3.65 -2.84 -9.19
C THR A 131 2.47 -2.87 -8.22
N GLY A 132 2.62 -3.54 -7.08
CA GLY A 132 1.56 -3.60 -6.07
C GLY A 132 1.23 -2.22 -5.50
N MET A 133 2.23 -1.38 -5.29
CA MET A 133 2.07 -0.01 -4.79
C MET A 133 1.27 0.85 -5.78
N TYR A 134 1.63 0.84 -7.05
CA TYR A 134 1.01 1.70 -8.07
C TYR A 134 -0.29 1.16 -8.66
N THR A 135 -0.74 0.00 -8.17
CA THR A 135 -2.05 -0.57 -8.51
C THR A 135 -2.99 -0.66 -7.32
N GLY A 136 -2.46 -0.61 -6.07
CA GLY A 136 -3.26 -0.77 -4.87
C GLY A 136 -2.64 -0.19 -3.59
N GLY A 137 -1.58 0.63 -3.70
CA GLY A 137 -1.01 1.37 -2.55
C GLY A 137 0.00 0.58 -1.72
N SER A 138 0.58 1.28 -0.73
CA SER A 138 1.69 0.81 0.11
C SER A 138 1.47 -0.52 0.85
N PRO A 139 0.26 -0.93 1.27
CA PRO A 139 0.07 -2.27 1.85
C PRO A 139 0.51 -3.39 0.92
N ASN A 140 0.22 -3.29 -0.38
CA ASN A 140 0.64 -4.28 -1.36
C ASN A 140 2.16 -4.29 -1.58
N PHE A 141 2.80 -3.12 -1.58
CA PHE A 141 4.26 -3.02 -1.63
C PHE A 141 4.91 -3.85 -0.52
N ASN A 142 4.46 -3.64 0.71
CA ASN A 142 4.99 -4.32 1.87
C ASN A 142 4.70 -5.84 1.85
N ALA A 143 3.47 -6.23 1.46
CA ALA A 143 3.09 -7.63 1.32
C ALA A 143 3.97 -8.36 0.29
N ILE A 144 4.22 -7.77 -0.87
CA ILE A 144 5.07 -8.35 -1.92
C ILE A 144 6.52 -8.43 -1.43
N GLY A 145 7.05 -7.39 -0.76
CA GLY A 145 8.39 -7.42 -0.19
C GLY A 145 8.58 -8.59 0.77
N VAL A 146 7.59 -8.85 1.62
CA VAL A 146 7.60 -9.97 2.55
C VAL A 146 7.47 -11.32 1.81
N ILE A 147 6.60 -11.42 0.80
CA ILE A 147 6.44 -12.63 -0.05
C ILE A 147 7.75 -12.97 -0.78
N LEU A 148 8.42 -11.95 -1.33
CA LEU A 148 9.68 -12.11 -2.06
C LEU A 148 10.91 -12.19 -1.13
N ARG A 149 10.72 -12.14 0.19
CA ARG A 149 11.77 -12.21 1.22
C ARG A 149 12.82 -11.11 1.07
N VAL A 150 12.37 -9.94 0.65
CA VAL A 150 13.22 -8.76 0.59
C VAL A 150 13.63 -8.38 2.03
N PRO A 151 14.90 -8.09 2.29
CA PRO A 151 15.35 -7.67 3.62
C PRO A 151 14.57 -6.46 4.14
N GLY A 152 14.31 -6.42 5.45
CA GLY A 152 13.49 -5.39 6.08
C GLY A 152 14.03 -3.97 5.88
N ASP A 153 15.35 -3.80 5.86
CA ASP A 153 16.05 -2.55 5.57
C ASP A 153 15.81 -2.08 4.12
N VAL A 154 15.77 -3.01 3.16
CA VAL A 154 15.46 -2.70 1.76
C VAL A 154 13.98 -2.31 1.60
N ILE A 155 13.05 -3.02 2.28
CA ILE A 155 11.62 -2.65 2.29
C ILE A 155 11.44 -1.25 2.88
N ALA A 156 12.11 -0.96 4.00
CA ALA A 156 12.02 0.34 4.64
C ALA A 156 12.66 1.45 3.79
N ALA A 157 13.80 1.18 3.15
CA ALA A 157 14.41 2.09 2.18
C ALA A 157 13.49 2.35 0.98
N GLY A 158 12.78 1.32 0.49
CA GLY A 158 11.78 1.44 -0.56
C GLY A 158 10.60 2.34 -0.16
N ASN A 159 10.08 2.17 1.06
CA ASN A 159 9.03 3.06 1.59
C ASN A 159 9.51 4.49 1.82
N LEU A 160 10.77 4.69 2.23
CA LEU A 160 11.36 6.02 2.33
C LEU A 160 11.50 6.68 0.94
N ALA A 161 11.94 5.92 -0.04
CA ALA A 161 12.01 6.38 -1.43
C ALA A 161 10.62 6.75 -1.98
N ASP A 162 9.60 5.94 -1.69
CA ASP A 162 8.21 6.25 -2.03
C ASP A 162 7.69 7.49 -1.29
N MET A 163 8.04 7.68 -0.04
CA MET A 163 7.69 8.89 0.69
C MET A 163 8.20 10.15 -0.04
N ILE A 164 9.40 10.11 -0.60
CA ILE A 164 9.96 11.22 -1.37
C ILE A 164 9.22 11.37 -2.71
N VAL A 165 9.20 10.32 -3.52
CA VAL A 165 8.63 10.32 -4.87
C VAL A 165 7.11 10.52 -4.81
N GLY A 166 6.44 9.77 -3.94
CA GLY A 166 4.99 9.83 -3.76
C GLY A 166 4.51 11.18 -3.27
N SER A 167 5.23 11.83 -2.32
CA SER A 167 4.86 13.17 -1.87
C SER A 167 4.94 14.20 -3.02
N LEU A 168 5.99 14.15 -3.83
CA LEU A 168 6.12 15.03 -5.00
C LEU A 168 5.03 14.76 -6.03
N PHE A 169 4.72 13.47 -6.25
CA PHE A 169 3.65 13.08 -7.17
C PHE A 169 2.27 13.48 -6.65
N TYR A 170 2.03 13.42 -5.34
CA TYR A 170 0.77 13.88 -4.74
C TYR A 170 0.56 15.38 -4.90
N VAL A 171 1.61 16.18 -4.68
CA VAL A 171 1.58 17.63 -4.95
C VAL A 171 1.27 17.88 -6.42
N PHE A 172 1.89 17.12 -7.34
CA PHE A 172 1.58 17.19 -8.77
C PHE A 172 0.09 16.88 -9.05
N ILE A 173 -0.45 15.80 -8.48
CA ILE A 173 -1.87 15.42 -8.63
C ILE A 173 -2.79 16.56 -8.18
N LEU A 174 -2.53 17.14 -7.02
CA LEU A 174 -3.40 18.19 -6.45
C LEU A 174 -3.30 19.54 -7.20
N THR A 175 -2.17 19.84 -7.83
CA THR A 175 -1.91 21.17 -8.38
C THR A 175 -1.86 21.22 -9.91
N LEU A 176 -1.09 20.33 -10.53
CA LEU A 176 -0.73 20.39 -11.94
C LEU A 176 -1.45 19.35 -12.81
N ALA A 177 -1.91 18.24 -12.26
CA ALA A 177 -2.46 17.13 -13.05
C ALA A 177 -3.70 17.57 -13.83
N LYS A 178 -4.69 18.22 -13.19
CA LYS A 178 -5.91 18.68 -13.88
C LYS A 178 -5.62 19.70 -14.99
N PRO A 179 -4.89 20.80 -14.77
CA PRO A 179 -4.62 21.76 -15.85
C PRO A 179 -3.78 21.18 -17.00
N LEU A 180 -2.85 20.26 -16.70
CA LEU A 180 -2.04 19.61 -17.71
C LEU A 180 -2.84 18.58 -18.52
N LEU A 181 -3.47 17.64 -17.83
CA LEU A 181 -4.23 16.57 -18.47
C LEU A 181 -5.53 17.08 -19.10
N GLY A 182 -6.18 18.10 -18.53
CA GLY A 182 -7.37 18.72 -19.11
C GLY A 182 -7.12 19.27 -20.51
N ARG A 183 -5.99 19.95 -20.72
CA ARG A 183 -5.59 20.43 -22.07
C ARG A 183 -5.39 19.26 -23.06
N LEU A 184 -4.92 18.12 -22.57
CA LEU A 184 -4.58 16.95 -23.37
C LEU A 184 -5.80 16.06 -23.65
N LEU A 185 -6.65 15.83 -22.65
CA LEU A 185 -7.67 14.78 -22.66
C LEU A 185 -9.06 15.32 -22.95
N ASP A 186 -9.48 16.43 -22.33
CA ASP A 186 -10.90 16.83 -22.30
C ASP A 186 -11.45 17.25 -23.68
N ARG A 187 -10.60 17.71 -24.58
CA ARG A 187 -11.02 18.06 -25.95
C ARG A 187 -11.60 16.87 -26.76
N LYS A 188 -11.23 15.64 -26.40
CA LYS A 188 -11.64 14.40 -27.09
C LYS A 188 -12.36 13.43 -26.18
N ALA A 189 -12.56 13.77 -24.90
CA ALA A 189 -13.18 12.90 -23.94
C ALA A 189 -14.65 12.61 -24.29
N ARG A 190 -15.10 11.37 -24.02
CA ARG A 190 -16.51 11.02 -24.07
C ARG A 190 -17.20 11.56 -22.82
N GLN A 191 -18.27 12.35 -23.01
CA GLN A 191 -19.15 12.70 -21.91
C GLN A 191 -19.94 11.45 -21.48
N GLY A 192 -20.11 11.26 -20.18
CA GLY A 192 -20.85 10.13 -19.63
C GLY A 192 -20.70 10.05 -18.13
N ASP A 193 -21.59 9.33 -17.48
CA ASP A 193 -21.55 9.12 -16.05
C ASP A 193 -20.43 8.13 -15.66
N TYR A 194 -20.01 8.20 -14.41
CA TYR A 194 -18.93 7.36 -13.86
C TYR A 194 -19.47 6.15 -13.11
N MET A 195 -20.76 6.16 -12.76
CA MET A 195 -21.47 5.03 -12.13
C MET A 195 -22.80 4.78 -12.83
N ASN A 196 -23.24 3.53 -12.83
CA ASN A 196 -24.58 3.15 -13.25
C ASN A 196 -25.62 3.69 -12.24
N PRO A 197 -26.88 4.00 -12.70
CA PRO A 197 -27.89 4.68 -11.87
C PRO A 197 -28.19 4.07 -10.50
N ASP A 198 -28.02 2.76 -10.35
CA ASP A 198 -28.28 2.04 -9.10
C ASP A 198 -27.09 2.07 -8.11
N GLY A 199 -26.16 2.98 -8.29
CA GLY A 199 -24.86 3.00 -7.65
C GLY A 199 -24.75 3.88 -6.39
N GLU A 200 -25.63 3.78 -5.39
CA GLU A 200 -25.32 4.33 -4.06
C GLU A 200 -24.20 3.52 -3.40
N VAL A 201 -23.09 4.18 -3.11
CA VAL A 201 -21.96 3.62 -2.36
C VAL A 201 -22.03 4.12 -0.94
N GLU A 202 -22.13 3.19 -0.01
CA GLU A 202 -21.96 3.50 1.40
C GLU A 202 -20.53 4.03 1.63
N ASN A 203 -20.39 5.34 1.88
CA ASN A 203 -19.12 5.98 2.22
C ASN A 203 -18.69 5.51 3.62
N VAL A 204 -17.95 4.41 3.67
CA VAL A 204 -17.29 4.00 4.92
C VAL A 204 -15.98 4.77 5.02
N ASP A 205 -15.85 5.64 6.03
CA ASP A 205 -14.56 6.26 6.37
C ASP A 205 -13.54 5.14 6.62
N ALA A 206 -12.54 5.02 5.74
CA ALA A 206 -11.51 3.99 5.82
C ALA A 206 -10.74 3.98 7.15
N LEU A 207 -10.84 5.07 7.93
CA LEU A 207 -10.18 5.24 9.22
C LEU A 207 -11.18 5.38 10.38
N TYR A 208 -12.45 5.00 10.16
CA TYR A 208 -13.46 5.03 11.21
C TYR A 208 -13.17 4.00 12.30
N TRP A 209 -13.06 4.45 13.55
CA TRP A 209 -12.80 3.59 14.70
C TRP A 209 -13.69 3.96 15.88
N LYS A 210 -14.61 3.08 16.22
CA LYS A 210 -15.54 3.22 17.35
C LYS A 210 -15.03 2.54 18.63
N GLY A 211 -13.90 1.86 18.55
CA GLY A 211 -13.36 1.03 19.63
C GLY A 211 -13.41 -0.47 19.31
N PHE A 212 -13.10 -1.30 20.31
CA PHE A 212 -13.14 -2.75 20.17
C PHE A 212 -14.59 -3.25 20.30
N THR A 213 -15.27 -3.34 19.16
CA THR A 213 -16.63 -3.89 19.10
C THR A 213 -16.58 -5.43 19.01
N ARG A 214 -17.67 -6.12 19.44
CA ARG A 214 -17.77 -7.59 19.29
C ARG A 214 -17.61 -8.05 17.82
N PRO A 215 -18.21 -7.37 16.81
CA PRO A 215 -17.96 -7.70 15.40
C PRO A 215 -16.49 -7.57 14.99
N LEU A 216 -15.80 -6.52 15.43
CA LEU A 216 -14.38 -6.34 15.15
C LEU A 216 -13.54 -7.45 15.80
N LEU A 217 -13.82 -7.80 17.06
CA LEU A 217 -13.10 -8.88 17.73
C LEU A 217 -13.25 -10.21 17.00
N ARG A 218 -14.48 -10.53 16.53
CA ARG A 218 -14.72 -11.70 15.69
C ARG A 218 -13.87 -11.65 14.41
N ASN A 219 -13.81 -10.51 13.74
CA ASN A 219 -13.05 -10.37 12.50
C ASN A 219 -11.54 -10.40 12.74
N LEU A 220 -11.05 -9.92 13.88
CA LEU A 220 -9.66 -10.13 14.32
C LEU A 220 -9.35 -11.63 14.50
N LEU A 221 -10.25 -12.39 15.10
CA LEU A 221 -10.11 -13.84 15.23
C LEU A 221 -10.14 -14.55 13.86
N LEU A 222 -10.99 -14.10 12.94
CA LEU A 222 -11.01 -14.61 11.56
C LEU A 222 -9.70 -14.26 10.83
N SER A 223 -9.17 -13.06 11.01
CA SER A 223 -7.88 -12.66 10.46
C SER A 223 -6.76 -13.56 11.00
N PHE A 224 -6.75 -13.82 12.31
CA PHE A 224 -5.82 -14.78 12.91
C PHE A 224 -6.01 -16.19 12.32
N GLY A 225 -7.25 -16.63 12.07
CA GLY A 225 -7.55 -17.90 11.39
C GLY A 225 -6.95 -17.96 9.99
N CYS A 226 -7.05 -16.89 9.20
CA CYS A 226 -6.42 -16.82 7.87
C CYS A 226 -4.89 -16.97 7.96
N VAL A 227 -4.26 -16.29 8.92
CA VAL A 227 -2.82 -16.39 9.21
C VAL A 227 -2.46 -17.82 9.63
N ALA A 228 -3.25 -18.44 10.51
CA ALA A 228 -3.01 -19.81 10.98
C ALA A 228 -3.09 -20.84 9.84
N VAL A 229 -4.02 -20.70 8.90
CA VAL A 229 -4.09 -21.56 7.71
C VAL A 229 -2.81 -21.41 6.87
N GLY A 230 -2.37 -20.18 6.62
CA GLY A 230 -1.11 -19.93 5.92
C GLY A 230 0.10 -20.51 6.67
N ALA A 231 0.13 -20.39 8.00
CA ALA A 231 1.17 -20.96 8.84
C ALA A 231 1.22 -22.49 8.76
N VAL A 232 0.06 -23.16 8.80
CA VAL A 232 -0.02 -24.63 8.62
C VAL A 232 0.54 -25.04 7.25
N ILE A 233 0.15 -24.36 6.17
CA ILE A 233 0.68 -24.61 4.84
C ILE A 233 2.21 -24.42 4.83
N GLY A 234 2.70 -23.35 5.45
CA GLY A 234 4.12 -23.05 5.56
C GLY A 234 4.91 -24.12 6.30
N VAL A 235 4.38 -24.61 7.44
CA VAL A 235 4.98 -25.71 8.21
C VAL A 235 5.03 -27.01 7.39
N VAL A 236 3.95 -27.34 6.69
CA VAL A 236 3.91 -28.53 5.81
C VAL A 236 4.97 -28.40 4.70
N LEU A 237 5.10 -27.26 4.07
CA LEU A 237 6.12 -27.02 3.05
C LEU A 237 7.54 -27.13 3.63
N TRP A 238 7.77 -26.63 4.83
CA TRP A 238 9.04 -26.73 5.53
C TRP A 238 9.41 -28.20 5.84
N LEU A 239 8.44 -28.99 6.32
CA LEU A 239 8.65 -30.41 6.59
C LEU A 239 8.97 -31.20 5.33
N LEU A 240 8.41 -30.82 4.17
CA LEU A 240 8.62 -31.50 2.89
C LEU A 240 9.94 -31.09 2.21
N LYS A 241 10.35 -29.81 2.35
CA LYS A 241 11.49 -29.25 1.60
C LYS A 241 12.75 -29.04 2.45
N GLY A 242 12.63 -28.99 3.78
CA GLY A 242 13.71 -28.63 4.68
C GLY A 242 14.11 -27.15 4.57
N GLY A 243 15.25 -26.79 5.17
CA GLY A 243 15.75 -25.40 5.14
C GLY A 243 15.28 -24.55 6.32
N ALA A 244 15.40 -23.23 6.24
CA ALA A 244 14.93 -22.33 7.29
C ALA A 244 13.40 -22.26 7.32
N ILE A 245 12.79 -22.41 8.50
CA ILE A 245 11.33 -22.39 8.65
C ILE A 245 10.70 -21.04 8.17
N THR A 246 11.41 -19.95 8.39
CA THR A 246 10.99 -18.62 7.94
C THR A 246 10.80 -18.53 6.42
N ASP A 247 11.58 -19.32 5.68
CA ASP A 247 11.56 -19.35 4.24
C ASP A 247 10.28 -19.97 3.67
N HIS A 248 9.66 -20.84 4.42
CA HIS A 248 8.44 -21.52 4.03
C HIS A 248 7.20 -21.01 4.75
N LEU A 249 7.35 -20.23 5.84
CA LEU A 249 6.23 -19.76 6.65
C LEU A 249 5.65 -18.45 6.11
N VAL A 250 6.50 -17.47 5.80
CA VAL A 250 6.08 -16.11 5.52
C VAL A 250 5.27 -15.97 4.22
N PRO A 251 5.71 -16.48 3.05
CA PRO A 251 4.95 -16.35 1.80
C PRO A 251 3.56 -17.00 1.87
N PRO A 252 3.37 -18.26 2.35
CA PRO A 252 2.05 -18.84 2.49
C PRO A 252 1.12 -18.07 3.42
N VAL A 253 1.63 -17.50 4.52
CA VAL A 253 0.84 -16.67 5.44
C VAL A 253 0.29 -15.44 4.72
N MET A 254 1.11 -14.73 3.94
CA MET A 254 0.69 -13.54 3.21
C MET A 254 -0.30 -13.88 2.09
N ILE A 255 -0.04 -14.93 1.33
CA ILE A 255 -0.93 -15.39 0.25
C ILE A 255 -2.26 -15.88 0.82
N ALA A 256 -2.26 -16.73 1.84
CA ALA A 256 -3.47 -17.22 2.48
C ALA A 256 -4.27 -16.07 3.11
N GLY A 257 -3.60 -15.13 3.76
CA GLY A 257 -4.22 -13.92 4.31
C GLY A 257 -4.96 -13.12 3.24
N THR A 258 -4.36 -12.95 2.07
CA THR A 258 -4.98 -12.22 0.95
C THR A 258 -6.14 -13.01 0.33
N VAL A 259 -5.94 -14.30 0.00
CA VAL A 259 -6.97 -15.13 -0.66
C VAL A 259 -8.16 -15.37 0.24
N LEU A 260 -7.93 -15.84 1.47
CA LEU A 260 -9.01 -16.11 2.43
C LEU A 260 -9.67 -14.82 2.91
N GLY A 261 -8.90 -13.74 3.08
CA GLY A 261 -9.43 -12.43 3.39
C GLY A 261 -10.41 -11.96 2.33
N LEU A 262 -10.02 -12.07 1.07
CA LEU A 262 -10.88 -11.73 -0.06
C LEU A 262 -12.10 -12.66 -0.16
N ALA A 263 -11.94 -13.96 0.05
CA ALA A 263 -13.05 -14.91 0.08
C ALA A 263 -14.06 -14.59 1.19
N LEU A 264 -13.59 -14.25 2.39
CA LEU A 264 -14.45 -13.86 3.50
C LEU A 264 -15.13 -12.50 3.30
N SER A 265 -14.63 -11.62 2.42
CA SER A 265 -15.29 -10.37 2.07
C SER A 265 -16.66 -10.57 1.40
N PHE A 266 -16.90 -11.71 0.78
CA PHE A 266 -18.23 -12.08 0.25
C PHE A 266 -19.27 -12.33 1.33
N VAL A 267 -18.86 -12.54 2.58
CA VAL A 267 -19.77 -12.73 3.71
C VAL A 267 -20.20 -11.37 4.27
N PRO A 268 -21.47 -10.94 4.13
CA PRO A 268 -21.90 -9.58 4.54
C PRO A 268 -21.64 -9.29 6.03
N LYS A 269 -21.75 -10.29 6.91
CA LYS A 269 -21.45 -10.14 8.35
C LYS A 269 -19.98 -9.79 8.62
N VAL A 270 -19.06 -10.23 7.78
CA VAL A 270 -17.62 -9.93 7.88
C VAL A 270 -17.33 -8.59 7.26
N ARG A 271 -17.82 -8.34 6.04
CA ARG A 271 -17.55 -7.14 5.26
C ARG A 271 -18.08 -5.86 5.88
N ARG A 272 -19.34 -5.88 6.36
CA ARG A 272 -20.04 -4.69 6.87
C ARG A 272 -19.59 -4.22 8.27
N VAL A 273 -18.46 -4.69 8.77
CA VAL A 273 -17.85 -4.18 10.01
C VAL A 273 -17.00 -2.97 9.66
N PRO A 274 -17.44 -1.74 9.99
CA PRO A 274 -16.79 -0.51 9.51
C PRO A 274 -15.37 -0.34 10.05
N GLU A 275 -15.09 -0.93 11.22
CA GLU A 275 -13.78 -0.84 11.88
C GLU A 275 -12.70 -1.75 11.25
N ASN A 276 -13.04 -2.68 10.35
CA ASN A 276 -12.06 -3.59 9.73
C ASN A 276 -10.92 -2.82 9.03
N SER A 277 -11.31 -1.84 8.21
CA SER A 277 -10.35 -1.03 7.44
C SER A 277 -9.46 -0.22 8.36
N ALA A 278 -10.03 0.42 9.39
CA ALA A 278 -9.28 1.20 10.36
C ALA A 278 -8.33 0.34 11.20
N ALA A 279 -8.77 -0.87 11.63
CA ALA A 279 -7.94 -1.79 12.36
C ALA A 279 -6.78 -2.34 11.50
N GLY A 280 -7.08 -2.74 10.25
CA GLY A 280 -6.05 -3.15 9.29
C GLY A 280 -5.05 -2.03 9.04
N HIS A 281 -5.52 -0.80 8.82
CA HIS A 281 -4.66 0.36 8.62
C HIS A 281 -3.79 0.66 9.86
N TYR A 282 -4.36 0.59 11.05
CA TYR A 282 -3.60 0.75 12.29
C TYR A 282 -2.46 -0.27 12.39
N LEU A 283 -2.71 -1.54 12.08
CA LEU A 283 -1.67 -2.58 12.08
C LEU A 283 -0.59 -2.33 11.02
N ILE A 284 -0.95 -1.77 9.85
CA ILE A 284 0.05 -1.31 8.86
C ILE A 284 0.91 -0.18 9.42
N LEU A 285 0.34 0.75 10.19
CA LEU A 285 1.14 1.81 10.83
C LEU A 285 2.09 1.25 11.88
N VAL A 286 1.64 0.26 12.67
CA VAL A 286 2.51 -0.46 13.64
C VAL A 286 3.64 -1.16 12.90
N PHE A 287 3.33 -1.91 11.83
CA PHE A 287 4.34 -2.52 10.95
C PHE A 287 5.35 -1.50 10.44
N SER A 288 4.86 -0.39 9.87
CA SER A 288 5.69 0.64 9.24
C SER A 288 6.66 1.30 10.24
N PHE A 289 6.14 1.64 11.42
CA PHE A 289 6.96 2.21 12.49
C PHE A 289 7.96 1.20 13.06
N ALA A 290 7.54 -0.04 13.35
CA ALA A 290 8.39 -1.08 13.89
C ALA A 290 9.54 -1.40 12.93
N LEU A 291 9.23 -1.59 11.64
CA LEU A 291 10.22 -1.90 10.62
C LEU A 291 11.24 -0.77 10.47
N SER A 292 10.77 0.47 10.32
CA SER A 292 11.63 1.63 10.09
C SER A 292 12.44 2.04 11.35
N SER A 293 11.92 1.77 12.55
CA SER A 293 12.68 2.02 13.79
C SER A 293 13.87 1.08 13.96
N SER A 294 13.87 -0.06 13.28
CA SER A 294 14.94 -1.06 13.34
C SER A 294 15.96 -0.92 12.20
N LEU A 295 15.86 0.14 11.40
CA LEU A 295 16.80 0.42 10.31
C LEU A 295 18.24 0.62 10.79
N ASP A 296 19.17 -0.05 10.12
CA ASP A 296 20.56 0.33 10.16
C ASP A 296 20.82 1.50 9.20
N LEU A 297 20.97 2.69 9.74
CA LEU A 297 21.17 3.92 8.95
C LEU A 297 22.47 3.90 8.12
N SER A 298 23.43 3.05 8.45
CA SER A 298 24.64 2.88 7.65
C SER A 298 24.36 2.28 6.28
N MET A 299 23.25 1.56 6.14
CA MET A 299 22.78 0.93 4.90
C MET A 299 22.04 1.89 3.96
N LEU A 300 21.60 3.07 4.43
CA LEU A 300 20.83 4.06 3.66
C LEU A 300 21.66 4.84 2.61
N GLY A 301 22.90 4.48 2.32
CA GLY A 301 23.78 5.16 1.39
C GLY A 301 23.33 5.18 -0.08
N ALA A 302 24.21 4.77 -0.99
CA ALA A 302 23.98 4.80 -2.44
C ALA A 302 22.77 3.97 -2.90
N GLY A 303 22.37 2.94 -2.15
CA GLY A 303 21.19 2.09 -2.44
C GLY A 303 19.88 2.85 -2.40
N LEU A 304 19.69 3.77 -1.45
CA LEU A 304 18.50 4.59 -1.34
C LEU A 304 18.27 5.44 -2.59
N TRP A 305 19.31 6.12 -3.07
CA TRP A 305 19.18 6.98 -4.25
C TRP A 305 18.90 6.21 -5.54
N LYS A 306 19.43 4.98 -5.66
CA LYS A 306 19.06 4.09 -6.77
C LYS A 306 17.60 3.69 -6.69
N THR A 307 17.09 3.40 -5.49
CA THR A 307 15.67 3.11 -5.26
C THR A 307 14.77 4.33 -5.54
N VAL A 308 15.17 5.52 -5.09
CA VAL A 308 14.47 6.79 -5.43
C VAL A 308 14.42 6.97 -6.95
N GLY A 309 15.54 6.77 -7.64
CA GLY A 309 15.61 6.86 -9.11
C GLY A 309 14.70 5.82 -9.78
N LEU A 310 14.67 4.57 -9.29
CA LEU A 310 13.78 3.53 -9.80
C LEU A 310 12.31 3.93 -9.65
N LEU A 311 11.89 4.28 -8.44
CA LEU A 311 10.50 4.64 -8.19
C LEU A 311 10.07 5.91 -8.93
N ALA A 312 10.95 6.92 -9.02
CA ALA A 312 10.68 8.13 -9.80
C ALA A 312 10.48 7.81 -11.29
N LEU A 313 11.36 6.97 -11.85
CA LEU A 313 11.28 6.57 -13.24
C LEU A 313 10.02 5.74 -13.52
N LEU A 314 9.71 4.77 -12.64
CA LEU A 314 8.47 3.97 -12.73
C LEU A 314 7.24 4.87 -12.65
N THR A 315 7.20 5.81 -11.69
CA THR A 315 6.09 6.75 -11.52
C THR A 315 5.88 7.59 -12.78
N VAL A 316 6.90 8.30 -13.21
CA VAL A 316 6.81 9.22 -14.38
C VAL A 316 6.42 8.45 -15.63
N CYS A 317 7.06 7.32 -15.93
CA CYS A 317 6.79 6.56 -17.15
C CYS A 317 5.42 5.89 -17.12
N ALA A 318 5.02 5.26 -15.99
CA ALA A 318 3.73 4.55 -15.90
C ALA A 318 2.55 5.52 -16.03
N PHE A 319 2.60 6.66 -15.33
CA PHE A 319 1.49 7.62 -15.38
C PHE A 319 1.48 8.45 -16.67
N THR A 320 2.64 8.69 -17.29
CA THR A 320 2.70 9.25 -18.65
C THR A 320 2.06 8.29 -19.64
N LEU A 321 2.41 7.00 -19.60
CA LEU A 321 1.82 6.00 -20.47
C LEU A 321 0.31 5.89 -20.26
N HIS A 322 -0.14 5.87 -18.98
CA HIS A 322 -1.57 5.87 -18.67
C HIS A 322 -2.28 7.11 -19.23
N ALA A 323 -1.70 8.30 -19.13
CA ALA A 323 -2.27 9.52 -19.72
C ALA A 323 -2.35 9.45 -21.25
N ILE A 324 -1.32 8.92 -21.92
CA ILE A 324 -1.32 8.70 -23.36
C ILE A 324 -2.43 7.73 -23.77
N LEU A 325 -2.55 6.59 -23.07
CA LEU A 325 -3.60 5.62 -23.33
C LEU A 325 -4.99 6.19 -23.04
N SER A 326 -5.16 6.95 -21.96
CA SER A 326 -6.41 7.65 -21.64
C SER A 326 -6.85 8.58 -22.77
N ARG A 327 -5.92 9.29 -23.41
CA ARG A 327 -6.20 10.09 -24.59
C ARG A 327 -6.68 9.26 -25.79
N PHE A 328 -6.02 8.13 -26.02
CA PHE A 328 -6.40 7.22 -27.12
C PHE A 328 -7.82 6.66 -26.95
N PHE A 329 -8.16 6.28 -25.72
CA PHE A 329 -9.48 5.74 -25.35
C PHE A 329 -10.50 6.81 -24.98
N ARG A 330 -10.20 8.11 -25.18
CA ARG A 330 -11.11 9.25 -24.94
C ARG A 330 -11.63 9.32 -23.51
N ILE A 331 -10.78 9.03 -22.55
CA ILE A 331 -11.07 9.17 -21.10
C ILE A 331 -10.76 10.62 -20.71
N ASP A 332 -11.61 11.22 -19.88
CA ASP A 332 -11.38 12.59 -19.39
C ASP A 332 -10.29 12.67 -18.31
N ALA A 333 -9.81 13.89 -18.09
CA ALA A 333 -8.75 14.16 -17.16
C ALA A 333 -9.12 13.81 -15.72
N ASP A 334 -10.32 14.15 -15.27
CA ASP A 334 -10.76 13.90 -13.90
C ASP A 334 -10.79 12.39 -13.59
N CYS A 335 -11.36 11.58 -14.49
CA CYS A 335 -11.36 10.13 -14.37
C CYS A 335 -9.95 9.54 -14.36
N THR A 336 -9.05 10.03 -15.24
CA THR A 336 -7.65 9.61 -15.32
C THR A 336 -6.90 9.93 -14.02
N VAL A 337 -7.05 11.14 -13.48
CA VAL A 337 -6.41 11.57 -12.22
C VAL A 337 -6.92 10.75 -11.04
N VAL A 338 -8.23 10.50 -10.96
CA VAL A 338 -8.80 9.72 -9.85
C VAL A 338 -8.36 8.26 -9.91
N THR A 339 -8.30 7.64 -11.09
CA THR A 339 -7.80 6.26 -11.20
C THR A 339 -6.29 6.16 -10.91
N MET A 340 -5.48 7.16 -11.29
CA MET A 340 -4.08 7.27 -10.85
C MET A 340 -3.97 7.34 -9.33
N THR A 341 -4.80 8.18 -8.70
CA THR A 341 -4.82 8.32 -7.23
C THR A 341 -5.23 7.01 -6.56
N ALA A 342 -6.25 6.34 -7.09
CA ALA A 342 -6.73 5.06 -6.59
C ALA A 342 -5.64 3.98 -6.62
N GLY A 343 -4.86 3.93 -7.70
CA GLY A 343 -3.76 2.96 -7.83
C GLY A 343 -2.60 3.26 -6.89
N VAL A 344 -2.12 4.50 -6.84
CA VAL A 344 -0.91 4.87 -6.07
C VAL A 344 -1.17 4.92 -4.58
N TYR A 345 -2.24 5.63 -4.17
CA TYR A 345 -2.47 5.97 -2.77
C TYR A 345 -3.60 5.15 -2.15
N GLY A 346 -4.32 4.39 -2.97
CA GLY A 346 -5.50 3.67 -2.51
C GLY A 346 -6.69 4.58 -2.20
N PRO A 347 -7.74 4.06 -1.55
CA PRO A 347 -9.00 4.78 -1.35
C PRO A 347 -8.89 5.99 -0.41
N ALA A 348 -7.95 6.00 0.54
CA ALA A 348 -7.87 7.04 1.57
C ALA A 348 -7.64 8.46 1.03
N PHE A 349 -7.02 8.61 -0.13
CA PHE A 349 -6.69 9.91 -0.73
C PHE A 349 -7.73 10.40 -1.74
N ILE A 350 -8.69 9.56 -2.12
CA ILE A 350 -9.70 9.88 -3.14
C ILE A 350 -10.54 11.11 -2.77
N PRO A 351 -11.10 11.24 -1.54
CA PRO A 351 -11.93 12.40 -1.21
C PRO A 351 -11.19 13.73 -1.34
N ALA A 352 -9.90 13.76 -0.97
CA ALA A 352 -9.08 14.96 -1.07
C ALA A 352 -8.87 15.36 -2.55
N VAL A 353 -8.62 14.38 -3.43
CA VAL A 353 -8.38 14.63 -4.86
C VAL A 353 -9.68 15.01 -5.55
N THR A 354 -10.79 14.30 -5.32
CA THR A 354 -12.08 14.64 -5.95
C THR A 354 -12.61 15.99 -5.48
N GLY A 355 -12.40 16.36 -4.22
CA GLY A 355 -12.68 17.70 -3.71
C GLY A 355 -11.86 18.78 -4.41
N GLN A 356 -10.55 18.54 -4.66
CA GLN A 356 -9.69 19.45 -5.40
C GLN A 356 -10.09 19.57 -6.88
N LEU A 357 -10.51 18.46 -7.49
CA LEU A 357 -11.04 18.44 -8.86
C LEU A 357 -12.42 19.11 -8.98
N LYS A 358 -13.12 19.32 -7.87
CA LYS A 358 -14.52 19.77 -7.79
C LYS A 358 -15.46 18.82 -8.56
N ASN A 359 -15.22 17.52 -8.42
CA ASN A 359 -15.97 16.47 -9.12
C ASN A 359 -16.27 15.30 -8.16
N ASP A 360 -17.26 15.51 -7.28
CA ASP A 360 -17.68 14.53 -6.26
C ASP A 360 -18.27 13.25 -6.86
N LYS A 361 -18.73 13.28 -8.13
CA LYS A 361 -19.22 12.10 -8.84
C LYS A 361 -18.16 11.01 -9.00
N LEU A 362 -16.89 11.35 -8.90
CA LEU A 362 -15.76 10.42 -8.98
C LEU A 362 -15.31 9.88 -7.63
N THR A 363 -15.86 10.37 -6.51
CA THR A 363 -15.45 9.90 -5.18
C THR A 363 -15.75 8.42 -5.00
N ALA A 364 -16.99 8.00 -5.23
CA ALA A 364 -17.37 6.59 -5.12
C ALA A 364 -16.65 5.69 -6.14
N PRO A 365 -16.59 6.02 -7.46
CA PRO A 365 -15.76 5.26 -8.40
C PRO A 365 -14.30 5.12 -7.99
N GLY A 366 -13.67 6.18 -7.51
CA GLY A 366 -12.29 6.15 -7.05
C GLY A 366 -12.08 5.25 -5.85
N LEU A 367 -12.98 5.29 -4.86
CA LEU A 367 -12.95 4.41 -3.70
C LEU A 367 -13.05 2.93 -4.10
N ILE A 368 -13.95 2.60 -5.05
CA ILE A 368 -14.11 1.23 -5.56
C ILE A 368 -12.84 0.78 -6.31
N CYS A 369 -12.28 1.63 -7.17
CA CYS A 369 -11.02 1.33 -7.87
C CYS A 369 -9.87 1.09 -6.87
N GLY A 370 -9.74 1.92 -5.83
CA GLY A 370 -8.73 1.74 -4.79
C GLY A 370 -8.91 0.43 -4.01
N ALA A 371 -10.14 0.06 -3.66
CA ALA A 371 -10.44 -1.21 -3.02
C ALA A 371 -10.14 -2.41 -3.94
N LEU A 372 -10.47 -2.31 -5.23
CA LEU A 372 -10.11 -3.32 -6.23
C LEU A 372 -8.58 -3.44 -6.35
N GLY A 373 -7.88 -2.32 -6.37
CA GLY A 373 -6.43 -2.27 -6.40
C GLY A 373 -5.79 -2.97 -5.18
N TYR A 374 -6.32 -2.75 -3.99
CA TYR A 374 -5.89 -3.49 -2.79
C TYR A 374 -6.03 -5.00 -2.96
N ALA A 375 -7.16 -5.45 -3.53
CA ALA A 375 -7.43 -6.86 -3.71
C ALA A 375 -6.49 -7.55 -4.70
N ILE A 376 -6.12 -6.86 -5.78
CA ILE A 376 -5.37 -7.47 -6.90
C ILE A 376 -3.88 -7.13 -6.91
N GLY A 377 -3.46 -6.03 -6.26
CA GLY A 377 -2.10 -5.49 -6.36
C GLY A 377 -1.02 -6.47 -5.92
N THR A 378 -1.25 -7.18 -4.81
CA THR A 378 -0.31 -8.20 -4.32
C THR A 378 -0.11 -9.34 -5.34
N PHE A 379 -1.18 -9.82 -5.97
CA PHE A 379 -1.10 -10.87 -6.99
C PHE A 379 -0.39 -10.38 -8.24
N LEU A 380 -0.71 -9.16 -8.69
CA LEU A 380 -0.08 -8.55 -9.85
C LEU A 380 1.43 -8.38 -9.66
N GLY A 381 1.86 -7.80 -8.54
CA GLY A 381 3.27 -7.59 -8.27
C GLY A 381 4.04 -8.90 -8.10
N SER A 382 3.51 -9.84 -7.31
CA SER A 382 4.13 -11.15 -7.13
C SER A 382 4.18 -11.96 -8.43
N GLY A 383 3.13 -11.87 -9.27
CA GLY A 383 3.08 -12.54 -10.58
C GLY A 383 4.05 -11.92 -11.57
N LEU A 384 4.15 -10.58 -11.64
CA LEU A 384 5.08 -9.91 -12.54
C LEU A 384 6.55 -10.18 -12.19
N TYR A 385 6.86 -10.48 -10.94
CA TYR A 385 8.23 -10.81 -10.53
C TYR A 385 8.81 -11.97 -11.33
N PHE A 386 8.00 -12.99 -11.70
CA PHE A 386 8.47 -14.12 -12.50
C PHE A 386 8.89 -13.72 -13.92
N PHE A 387 8.55 -12.53 -14.35
CA PHE A 387 8.91 -11.98 -15.65
C PHE A 387 9.98 -10.88 -15.57
N LEU A 388 10.50 -10.57 -14.39
CA LEU A 388 11.60 -9.61 -14.18
C LEU A 388 12.94 -10.33 -14.07
#